data_1558c6bea7f102770ed245370214b46e
#
_entry.id   1558c6bea7f102770ed245370214b46e
#
_cell.length_a   1.000
_cell.length_b   1.000
_cell.length_c   1.000
_cell.angle_alpha   90.00
_cell.angle_beta   90.00
_cell.angle_gamma   90.00
#
_symmetry.space_group_name_H-M   'P 1'
#
loop_
_entity.id
_entity.type
_entity.pdbx_description
1 polymer ?
#
loop_
_entity_poly.entity_id
_entity_poly.type
_entity_poly.pdbx_seq_one_letter_code
_entity_poly.pdbx_strand_id
1 'polypeptide(L)'
;YDIAREGYTYLLPPNQKHSAAPGDDRGMAAARREFLSKGYYELLLNTLCCQILSRSGDSPVILDAGCGEGYYTAGIYRALTAAGKPPRMAGTDISKAILRSAARRESGIEWAVASSYHLPVADGMADILLDCFSPLALEEFRRVLKPGGYFLYVVPGADHLWELKQILYD
;
A
#
# COMPACT_ATOMS: atom_id res chain seq x y z
N TYR A 1 5.90 -20.91 4.89
CA TYR A 1 5.55 -20.00 3.76
C TYR A 1 6.78 -19.78 2.91
N ASP A 2 6.61 -19.80 1.58
CA ASP A 2 7.73 -19.61 0.66
C ASP A 2 7.95 -18.13 0.39
N ILE A 3 9.20 -17.70 0.52
CA ILE A 3 9.62 -16.36 0.13
C ILE A 3 10.02 -16.42 -1.34
N ALA A 4 9.40 -15.60 -2.18
CA ALA A 4 9.76 -15.49 -3.57
C ALA A 4 11.18 -14.91 -3.75
N ARG A 5 11.85 -15.27 -4.85
CA ARG A 5 13.19 -14.75 -5.18
C ARG A 5 13.25 -13.22 -5.19
N GLU A 6 12.14 -12.58 -5.50
CA GLU A 6 11.99 -11.12 -5.52
C GLU A 6 11.82 -10.50 -4.13
N GLY A 7 11.64 -11.29 -3.06
CA GLY A 7 11.57 -10.81 -1.68
C GLY A 7 10.15 -10.58 -1.14
N TYR A 8 9.10 -11.10 -1.79
CA TYR A 8 7.73 -11.09 -1.22
C TYR A 8 7.30 -12.49 -0.77
N THR A 9 6.38 -12.56 0.19
CA THR A 9 5.78 -13.79 0.69
C THR A 9 4.37 -13.97 0.15
N TYR A 10 3.97 -15.20 -0.21
CA TYR A 10 2.61 -15.50 -0.65
C TYR A 10 1.78 -15.99 0.54
N LEU A 11 0.87 -15.15 1.04
CA LEU A 11 0.05 -15.43 2.23
C LEU A 11 -1.46 -15.52 1.93
N LEU A 12 -1.87 -15.39 0.66
CA LEU A 12 -3.27 -15.50 0.27
C LEU A 12 -3.69 -16.98 0.26
N PRO A 13 -4.64 -17.40 1.14
CA PRO A 13 -5.13 -18.77 1.15
C PRO A 13 -5.87 -19.15 -0.14
N PRO A 14 -5.84 -20.41 -0.58
CA PRO A 14 -6.49 -20.83 -1.82
C PRO A 14 -8.00 -20.54 -1.85
N ASN A 15 -8.69 -20.63 -0.72
CA ASN A 15 -10.13 -20.37 -0.59
C ASN A 15 -10.50 -18.88 -0.67
N GLN A 16 -9.54 -17.97 -0.62
CA GLN A 16 -9.75 -16.52 -0.77
C GLN A 16 -9.39 -16.02 -2.18
N LYS A 17 -8.99 -16.92 -3.05
CA LYS A 17 -8.66 -16.60 -4.43
C LYS A 17 -9.89 -16.73 -5.32
N HIS A 18 -10.57 -15.62 -5.59
CA HIS A 18 -11.78 -15.57 -6.41
C HIS A 18 -11.55 -15.53 -7.93
N SER A 19 -10.29 -15.37 -8.38
CA SER A 19 -9.90 -15.42 -9.78
C SER A 19 -8.52 -16.07 -9.95
N ALA A 20 -8.20 -16.50 -11.18
CA ALA A 20 -6.90 -17.09 -11.49
C ALA A 20 -5.74 -16.09 -11.33
N ALA A 21 -6.01 -14.80 -11.64
CA ALA A 21 -5.07 -13.69 -11.50
C ALA A 21 -5.79 -12.46 -10.92
N PRO A 22 -5.94 -12.38 -9.58
CA PRO A 22 -6.60 -11.24 -8.95
C PRO A 22 -5.71 -9.99 -9.02
N GLY A 23 -6.36 -8.82 -9.12
CA GLY A 23 -5.70 -7.52 -9.17
C GLY A 23 -5.05 -7.18 -10.52
N ASP A 24 -4.16 -6.21 -10.52
CA ASP A 24 -3.50 -5.73 -11.73
C ASP A 24 -2.64 -6.81 -12.40
N ASP A 25 -2.71 -6.89 -13.73
CA ASP A 25 -1.81 -7.69 -14.53
C ASP A 25 -0.43 -7.03 -14.72
N ARG A 26 0.46 -7.68 -15.47
CA ARG A 26 1.82 -7.17 -15.71
C ARG A 26 1.83 -5.87 -16.53
N GLY A 27 0.92 -5.71 -17.49
CA GLY A 27 0.79 -4.52 -18.32
C GLY A 27 0.33 -3.32 -17.51
N MET A 28 -0.71 -3.51 -16.72
CA MET A 28 -1.24 -2.49 -15.79
C MET A 28 -0.19 -2.07 -14.76
N ALA A 29 0.53 -3.04 -14.18
CA ALA A 29 1.60 -2.76 -13.23
C ALA A 29 2.73 -1.92 -13.86
N ALA A 30 3.11 -2.22 -15.10
CA ALA A 30 4.14 -1.46 -15.83
C ALA A 30 3.68 -0.03 -16.15
N ALA A 31 2.46 0.13 -16.66
CA ALA A 31 1.88 1.44 -16.98
C ALA A 31 1.75 2.31 -15.73
N ARG A 32 1.27 1.75 -14.61
CA ARG A 32 1.17 2.45 -13.32
C ARG A 32 2.54 2.92 -12.83
N ARG A 33 3.53 2.03 -12.89
CA ARG A 33 4.91 2.37 -12.50
C ARG A 33 5.48 3.48 -13.35
N GLU A 34 5.32 3.43 -14.68
CA GLU A 34 5.77 4.48 -15.59
C GLU A 34 5.10 5.82 -15.25
N PHE A 35 3.78 5.81 -15.04
CA PHE A 35 3.01 7.00 -14.71
C PHE A 35 3.46 7.63 -13.37
N LEU A 36 3.56 6.83 -12.32
CA LEU A 36 3.96 7.31 -11.00
C LEU A 36 5.42 7.79 -10.97
N SER A 37 6.31 7.19 -11.78
CA SER A 37 7.71 7.60 -11.87
C SER A 37 7.90 8.98 -12.54
N LYS A 38 6.88 9.49 -13.23
CA LYS A 38 6.90 10.85 -13.82
C LYS A 38 6.62 11.96 -12.79
N GLY A 39 6.39 11.60 -11.53
CA GLY A 39 6.22 12.56 -10.43
C GLY A 39 4.84 13.21 -10.32
N TYR A 40 3.85 12.81 -11.12
CA TYR A 40 2.50 13.40 -11.08
C TYR A 40 1.83 13.29 -9.70
N TYR A 41 2.21 12.30 -8.90
CA TYR A 41 1.70 12.06 -7.54
C TYR A 41 2.70 12.39 -6.43
N GLU A 42 3.76 13.12 -6.75
CA GLU A 42 4.79 13.50 -5.77
C GLU A 42 4.24 14.38 -4.66
N LEU A 43 3.34 15.30 -4.99
CA LEU A 43 2.67 16.15 -4.00
C LEU A 43 1.87 15.33 -2.99
N LEU A 44 1.14 14.30 -3.46
CA LEU A 44 0.40 13.40 -2.57
C LEU A 44 1.37 12.60 -1.71
N LEU A 45 2.44 12.04 -2.28
CA LEU A 45 3.46 11.32 -1.51
C LEU A 45 4.06 12.21 -0.41
N ASN A 46 4.45 13.44 -0.74
CA ASN A 46 5.02 14.38 0.23
C ASN A 46 4.02 14.73 1.34
N THR A 47 2.75 14.89 0.99
CA THR A 47 1.67 15.11 1.97
C THR A 47 1.53 13.93 2.92
N LEU A 48 1.51 12.70 2.39
CA LEU A 48 1.46 11.47 3.21
C LEU A 48 2.68 11.35 4.12
N CYS A 49 3.89 11.62 3.61
CA CYS A 49 5.10 11.64 4.42
C CYS A 49 4.99 12.63 5.59
N CYS A 50 4.54 13.86 5.35
CA CYS A 50 4.36 14.87 6.41
C CYS A 50 3.32 14.41 7.44
N GLN A 51 2.18 13.88 7.00
CA GLN A 51 1.12 13.40 7.89
C GLN A 51 1.59 12.24 8.77
N ILE A 52 2.35 11.30 8.19
CA ILE A 52 2.85 10.14 8.92
C ILE A 52 3.99 10.55 9.87
N LEU A 53 4.94 11.36 9.42
CA LEU A 53 6.05 11.84 10.27
C LEU A 53 5.57 12.57 11.52
N SER A 54 4.53 13.39 11.39
CA SER A 54 3.96 14.15 12.52
C SER A 54 3.22 13.28 13.55
N ARG A 55 2.84 12.05 13.18
CA ARG A 55 2.09 11.10 14.02
C ARG A 55 2.92 9.90 14.46
N SER A 56 4.13 9.78 13.93
CA SER A 56 5.00 8.63 14.21
C SER A 56 5.82 8.84 15.47
N GLY A 57 5.90 7.79 16.30
CA GLY A 57 6.95 7.64 17.31
C GLY A 57 8.32 7.37 16.67
N ASP A 58 9.28 6.93 17.47
CA ASP A 58 10.67 6.73 17.02
C ASP A 58 10.87 5.50 16.13
N SER A 59 10.03 4.47 16.26
CA SER A 59 10.07 3.26 15.43
C SER A 59 8.64 2.75 15.19
N PRO A 60 7.87 3.41 14.31
CA PRO A 60 6.47 3.08 14.08
C PRO A 60 6.31 1.77 13.32
N VAL A 61 5.23 1.04 13.65
CA VAL A 61 4.76 -0.12 12.86
C VAL A 61 3.72 0.37 11.87
N ILE A 62 4.01 0.25 10.58
CA ILE A 62 3.16 0.78 9.50
C ILE A 62 2.74 -0.35 8.57
N LEU A 63 1.45 -0.41 8.27
CA LEU A 63 0.87 -1.33 7.31
C LEU A 63 0.25 -0.55 6.14
N ASP A 64 0.62 -0.91 4.91
CA ASP A 64 0.02 -0.38 3.68
C ASP A 64 -0.85 -1.49 3.04
N ALA A 65 -2.16 -1.32 3.10
CA ALA A 65 -3.15 -2.27 2.59
C ALA A 65 -3.55 -1.89 1.16
N GLY A 66 -3.20 -2.72 0.18
CA GLY A 66 -3.34 -2.40 -1.24
C GLY A 66 -2.19 -1.53 -1.74
N CYS A 67 -0.96 -1.86 -1.35
CA CYS A 67 0.24 -1.06 -1.59
C CYS A 67 0.62 -0.92 -3.08
N GLY A 68 -0.01 -1.68 -3.97
CA GLY A 68 0.32 -1.68 -5.39
C GLY A 68 1.80 -1.99 -5.65
N GLU A 69 2.42 -1.21 -6.52
CA GLU A 69 3.85 -1.36 -6.86
C GLU A 69 4.80 -0.72 -5.84
N GLY A 70 4.27 -0.31 -4.68
CA GLY A 70 5.06 0.19 -3.55
C GLY A 70 5.54 1.64 -3.68
N TYR A 71 4.95 2.46 -4.54
CA TYR A 71 5.36 3.85 -4.74
C TYR A 71 5.26 4.68 -3.45
N TYR A 72 4.08 4.71 -2.84
CA TYR A 72 3.86 5.43 -1.58
C TYR A 72 4.58 4.76 -0.41
N THR A 73 4.46 3.43 -0.31
CA THR A 73 5.08 2.63 0.74
C THR A 73 6.59 2.87 0.84
N ALA A 74 7.30 2.74 -0.28
CA ALA A 74 8.75 2.96 -0.33
C ALA A 74 9.15 4.41 -0.08
N GLY A 75 8.36 5.37 -0.59
CA GLY A 75 8.60 6.80 -0.35
C GLY A 75 8.49 7.17 1.13
N ILE A 76 7.44 6.69 1.80
CA ILE A 76 7.21 6.87 3.24
C ILE A 76 8.32 6.20 4.07
N TYR A 77 8.69 4.97 3.73
CA TYR A 77 9.78 4.24 4.40
C TYR A 77 11.08 5.04 4.38
N ARG A 78 11.46 5.57 3.22
CA ARG A 78 12.68 6.38 3.06
C ARG A 78 12.60 7.70 3.82
N ALA A 79 11.46 8.37 3.79
CA ALA A 79 11.27 9.63 4.52
C ALA A 79 11.39 9.44 6.03
N LEU A 80 10.79 8.39 6.59
CA LEU A 80 10.91 8.06 8.01
C LEU A 80 12.34 7.67 8.39
N THR A 81 13.00 6.85 7.60
CA THR A 81 14.39 6.45 7.81
C THR A 81 15.33 7.66 7.78
N ALA A 82 15.16 8.55 6.81
CA ALA A 82 15.94 9.79 6.71
C ALA A 82 15.70 10.75 7.88
N ALA A 83 14.50 10.72 8.47
CA ALA A 83 14.16 11.51 9.66
C ALA A 83 14.64 10.85 10.98
N GLY A 84 15.38 9.75 10.94
CA GLY A 84 15.84 9.04 12.13
C GLY A 84 14.76 8.22 12.85
N LYS A 85 13.65 7.94 12.19
CA LYS A 85 12.52 7.15 12.70
C LYS A 85 12.32 5.85 11.87
N PRO A 86 13.29 4.91 11.86
CA PRO A 86 13.22 3.74 11.00
C PRO A 86 11.97 2.91 11.31
N PRO A 87 11.03 2.75 10.36
CA PRO A 87 9.79 2.04 10.64
C PRO A 87 9.97 0.52 10.48
N ARG A 88 9.13 -0.25 11.20
CA ARG A 88 8.78 -1.60 10.79
C ARG A 88 7.60 -1.48 9.84
N MET A 89 7.82 -1.81 8.57
CA MET A 89 6.82 -1.55 7.54
C MET A 89 6.51 -2.79 6.71
N ALA A 90 5.22 -3.03 6.48
CA ALA A 90 4.74 -4.06 5.58
C ALA A 90 3.80 -3.46 4.54
N GLY A 91 3.88 -3.99 3.31
CA GLY A 91 2.94 -3.69 2.24
C GLY A 91 2.26 -4.96 1.74
N THR A 92 0.94 -4.91 1.60
CA THR A 92 0.14 -6.03 1.10
C THR A 92 -0.62 -5.64 -0.16
N ASP A 93 -0.71 -6.57 -1.11
CA ASP A 93 -1.54 -6.43 -2.30
C ASP A 93 -2.02 -7.82 -2.73
N ILE A 94 -3.17 -7.90 -3.40
CA ILE A 94 -3.69 -9.17 -3.90
C ILE A 94 -2.99 -9.62 -5.18
N SER A 95 -2.38 -8.70 -5.93
CA SER A 95 -1.69 -8.97 -7.18
C SER A 95 -0.24 -9.39 -6.96
N LYS A 96 0.04 -10.67 -7.22
CA LYS A 96 1.41 -11.19 -7.29
C LYS A 96 2.30 -10.45 -8.31
N ALA A 97 1.69 -10.00 -9.42
CA ALA A 97 2.45 -9.33 -10.48
C ALA A 97 2.99 -7.98 -10.02
N ILE A 98 2.15 -7.21 -9.31
CA ILE A 98 2.50 -5.88 -8.84
C ILE A 98 3.49 -5.92 -7.67
N LEU A 99 3.35 -6.89 -6.76
CA LEU A 99 4.26 -7.05 -5.60
C LEU A 99 5.68 -7.43 -6.00
N ARG A 100 5.89 -8.06 -7.15
CA ARG A 100 7.24 -8.24 -7.70
C ARG A 100 7.95 -6.91 -7.94
N SER A 101 7.22 -5.87 -8.36
CA SER A 101 7.76 -4.53 -8.56
C SER A 101 8.02 -3.85 -7.22
N ALA A 102 7.11 -3.97 -6.27
CA ALA A 102 7.23 -3.41 -4.94
C ALA A 102 8.48 -3.96 -4.20
N ALA A 103 8.65 -5.28 -4.17
CA ALA A 103 9.78 -5.94 -3.52
C ALA A 103 11.15 -5.56 -4.11
N ARG A 104 11.20 -5.23 -5.40
CA ARG A 104 12.42 -4.71 -6.05
C ARG A 104 12.67 -3.23 -5.80
N ARG A 105 11.63 -2.48 -5.41
CA ARG A 105 11.73 -1.05 -5.15
C ARG A 105 12.39 -0.76 -3.82
N GLU A 106 12.08 -1.55 -2.80
CA GLU A 106 12.60 -1.38 -1.44
C GLU A 106 12.68 -2.71 -0.71
N SER A 107 13.89 -3.12 -0.32
CA SER A 107 14.15 -4.38 0.37
C SER A 107 13.98 -4.30 1.90
N GLY A 108 13.90 -3.10 2.46
CA GLY A 108 13.69 -2.88 3.89
C GLY A 108 12.23 -3.01 4.35
N ILE A 109 11.32 -3.35 3.42
CA ILE A 109 9.88 -3.48 3.67
C ILE A 109 9.48 -4.95 3.51
N GLU A 110 8.62 -5.43 4.39
CA GLU A 110 8.01 -6.76 4.27
C GLU A 110 6.85 -6.72 3.27
N TRP A 111 6.95 -7.50 2.20
CA TRP A 111 5.93 -7.53 1.14
C TRP A 111 5.19 -8.85 1.13
N ALA A 112 3.84 -8.81 1.11
CA ALA A 112 3.04 -10.02 1.13
C ALA A 112 1.84 -9.98 0.17
N VAL A 113 1.63 -11.08 -0.57
CA VAL A 113 0.38 -11.29 -1.31
C VAL A 113 -0.70 -11.65 -0.30
N ALA A 114 -1.66 -10.76 -0.10
CA ALA A 114 -2.75 -10.93 0.84
C ALA A 114 -3.98 -10.12 0.41
N SER A 115 -5.14 -10.47 0.98
CA SER A 115 -6.37 -9.70 0.83
C SER A 115 -6.44 -8.62 1.89
N SER A 116 -6.85 -7.39 1.52
CA SER A 116 -7.14 -6.32 2.49
C SER A 116 -8.29 -6.68 3.45
N TYR A 117 -9.14 -7.63 3.07
CA TYR A 117 -10.22 -8.13 3.93
C TYR A 117 -9.79 -9.19 4.94
N HIS A 118 -8.57 -9.73 4.81
CA HIS A 118 -7.98 -10.73 5.71
C HIS A 118 -6.47 -10.54 5.73
N LEU A 119 -6.04 -9.54 6.48
CA LEU A 119 -4.62 -9.19 6.58
C LEU A 119 -3.86 -10.20 7.47
N PRO A 120 -2.71 -10.69 7.04
CA PRO A 120 -1.91 -11.65 7.83
C PRO A 120 -1.13 -10.95 8.95
N VAL A 121 -1.83 -10.13 9.72
CA VAL A 121 -1.29 -9.30 10.81
C VAL A 121 -2.14 -9.55 12.04
N ALA A 122 -1.51 -9.67 13.20
CA ALA A 122 -2.23 -9.84 14.48
C ALA A 122 -3.01 -8.56 14.85
N ASP A 123 -3.98 -8.73 15.75
CA ASP A 123 -4.81 -7.64 16.27
C ASP A 123 -3.95 -6.58 16.95
N GLY A 124 -4.26 -5.32 16.71
CA GLY A 124 -3.64 -4.20 17.40
C GLY A 124 -2.12 -4.09 17.19
N MET A 125 -1.61 -4.44 16.03
CA MET A 125 -0.16 -4.40 15.73
C MET A 125 0.30 -3.10 15.06
N ALA A 126 -0.53 -2.48 14.23
CA ALA A 126 -0.15 -1.30 13.47
C ALA A 126 -0.37 0.00 14.25
N ASP A 127 0.64 0.86 14.28
CA ASP A 127 0.50 2.24 14.76
C ASP A 127 -0.20 3.10 13.70
N ILE A 128 0.11 2.83 12.43
CA ILE A 128 -0.46 3.53 11.28
C ILE A 128 -0.85 2.51 10.21
N LEU A 129 -2.06 2.64 9.68
CA LEU A 129 -2.52 1.91 8.50
C LEU A 129 -2.75 2.91 7.37
N LEU A 130 -2.19 2.60 6.21
CA LEU A 130 -2.37 3.35 4.97
C LEU A 130 -3.23 2.53 4.01
N ASP A 131 -4.16 3.19 3.34
CA ASP A 131 -4.91 2.67 2.20
C ASP A 131 -5.00 3.78 1.14
N CYS A 132 -4.30 3.58 0.03
CA CYS A 132 -4.28 4.52 -1.08
C CYS A 132 -4.98 3.91 -2.31
N PHE A 133 -6.20 4.38 -2.61
CA PHE A 133 -6.97 3.96 -3.79
C PHE A 133 -7.26 2.46 -3.85
N SER A 134 -7.39 1.82 -2.69
CA SER A 134 -7.65 0.40 -2.51
C SER A 134 -9.03 0.17 -1.88
N PRO A 135 -9.59 -1.03 -1.90
CA PRO A 135 -10.90 -1.30 -1.29
C PRO A 135 -10.87 -1.15 0.23
N LEU A 136 -11.82 -0.39 0.77
CA LEU A 136 -11.99 -0.17 2.20
C LEU A 136 -12.48 -1.44 2.91
N ALA A 137 -11.65 -2.04 3.75
CA ALA A 137 -11.97 -3.19 4.60
C ALA A 137 -12.02 -2.76 6.08
N LEU A 138 -13.00 -1.93 6.43
CA LEU A 138 -13.04 -1.17 7.68
C LEU A 138 -12.90 -2.04 8.94
N GLU A 139 -13.61 -3.18 9.01
CA GLU A 139 -13.57 -4.08 10.18
C GLU A 139 -12.17 -4.69 10.36
N GLU A 140 -11.55 -5.11 9.25
CA GLU A 140 -10.21 -5.66 9.26
C GLU A 140 -9.16 -4.58 9.62
N PHE A 141 -9.34 -3.37 9.11
CA PHE A 141 -8.45 -2.24 9.43
C PHE A 141 -8.54 -1.84 10.91
N ARG A 142 -9.76 -1.87 11.49
CA ARG A 142 -9.94 -1.66 12.93
C ARG A 142 -9.28 -2.76 13.77
N ARG A 143 -9.35 -4.01 13.31
CA ARG A 143 -8.74 -5.15 14.01
C ARG A 143 -7.21 -5.01 14.10
N VAL A 144 -6.54 -4.63 13.02
CA VAL A 144 -5.06 -4.57 12.97
C VAL A 144 -4.48 -3.30 13.58
N LEU A 145 -5.26 -2.21 13.65
CA LEU A 145 -4.81 -0.96 14.27
C LEU A 145 -4.77 -1.07 15.79
N LYS A 146 -3.73 -0.51 16.39
CA LYS A 146 -3.68 -0.29 17.84
C LYS A 146 -4.79 0.67 18.29
N PRO A 147 -5.27 0.56 19.52
CA PRO A 147 -6.05 1.64 20.15
C PRO A 147 -5.29 2.97 20.07
N GLY A 148 -5.92 3.99 19.48
CA GLY A 148 -5.27 5.28 19.24
C GLY A 148 -4.34 5.34 18.00
N GLY A 149 -4.25 4.25 17.23
CA GLY A 149 -3.56 4.24 15.95
C GLY A 149 -4.24 5.09 14.88
N TYR A 150 -3.51 5.45 13.83
CA TYR A 150 -3.99 6.32 12.77
C TYR A 150 -4.32 5.54 11.50
N PHE A 151 -5.48 5.83 10.92
CA PHE A 151 -5.85 5.35 9.59
C PHE A 151 -5.78 6.50 8.59
N LEU A 152 -4.92 6.36 7.58
CA LEU A 152 -4.82 7.29 6.45
C LEU A 152 -5.49 6.66 5.24
N TYR A 153 -6.61 7.25 4.83
CA TYR A 153 -7.41 6.77 3.70
C TYR A 153 -7.40 7.80 2.56
N VAL A 154 -6.90 7.40 1.41
CA VAL A 154 -6.82 8.23 0.22
C VAL A 154 -7.76 7.69 -0.83
N VAL A 155 -8.72 8.52 -1.24
CA VAL A 155 -9.72 8.19 -2.26
C VAL A 155 -9.83 9.31 -3.28
N PRO A 156 -10.33 9.02 -4.49
CA PRO A 156 -10.66 10.05 -5.46
C PRO A 156 -11.71 11.02 -4.89
N GLY A 157 -11.51 12.31 -5.08
CA GLY A 157 -12.51 13.33 -4.76
C GLY A 157 -13.73 13.28 -5.68
N ALA A 158 -14.77 14.06 -5.35
CA ALA A 158 -16.01 14.11 -6.12
C ALA A 158 -15.78 14.51 -7.60
N ASP A 159 -14.86 15.43 -7.83
CA ASP A 159 -14.55 15.96 -9.15
C ASP A 159 -13.41 15.21 -9.88
N HIS A 160 -13.06 14.02 -9.36
CA HIS A 160 -11.99 13.21 -9.96
C HIS A 160 -12.31 12.85 -11.41
N LEU A 161 -11.39 13.23 -12.33
CA LEU A 161 -11.51 13.05 -13.78
C LEU A 161 -12.77 13.70 -14.38
N TRP A 162 -13.28 14.76 -13.76
CA TRP A 162 -14.50 15.45 -14.23
C TRP A 162 -14.38 15.89 -15.69
N GLU A 163 -13.28 16.57 -16.06
CA GLU A 163 -13.03 17.05 -17.42
C GLU A 163 -12.93 15.89 -18.43
N LEU A 164 -12.29 14.79 -18.04
CA LEU A 164 -12.20 13.60 -18.87
C LEU A 164 -13.57 12.93 -19.06
N LYS A 165 -14.35 12.87 -18.00
CA LYS A 165 -15.72 12.32 -18.05
C LYS A 165 -16.61 13.12 -18.97
N GLN A 166 -16.53 14.44 -18.97
CA GLN A 166 -17.28 15.30 -19.90
C GLN A 166 -16.94 15.02 -21.37
N ILE A 167 -15.67 14.76 -21.67
CA ILE A 167 -15.24 14.45 -23.05
C ILE A 167 -15.70 13.05 -23.50
N LEU A 168 -15.79 12.09 -22.59
CA LEU A 168 -16.07 10.69 -22.92
C LEU A 168 -17.56 10.32 -22.86
N TYR A 169 -18.37 11.08 -22.13
CA TYR A 169 -19.78 10.73 -21.82
C TYR A 169 -20.78 11.85 -22.18
N ASP A 170 -20.33 12.90 -22.88
CA ASP A 170 -21.19 13.82 -23.64
C ASP A 170 -21.40 13.22 -25.07
#